data_4625d4f134affd63c03f248f750c4448
#
_entry.id   4625d4f134affd63c03f248f750c4448
#
_cell.length_a   1.000
_cell.length_b   1.000
_cell.length_c   1.000
_cell.angle_alpha   90.00
_cell.angle_beta   90.00
_cell.angle_gamma   90.00
#
_symmetry.space_group_name_H-M   'P 1'
#
loop_
_entity.id
_entity.type
_entity.pdbx_description
1 polymer ?
#
loop_
_entity_poly.entity_id
_entity_poly.type
_entity_poly.pdbx_seq_one_letter_code
_entity_poly.pdbx_strand_id
1 'polypeptide(L)'
;MVDVVLDLLQAIAARGDARAADLLRNEGLAAFQNLSRLRCDVSRPQPRPAAEIIGLRPLGDDRFALGVALAFGHARADLLADLARAAANRGASIVRPAPDRAVLLIGLRRADAVTLAREADRLGFIVRADDPRRHIVACPGRPACGSGLIASRALAAQIAGLAHSPSGGIAVHVSGCRKGCAHPGAAALTIVGTERGCGIVHHGSARAAPTAYVNPADIASEFARVAPSEAVHA
;
A
#
# COMPACT_ATOMS: atom_id res chain seq x y z
N MET A 1 -26.16 -3.92 -4.54
CA MET A 1 -24.70 -3.83 -4.84
C MET A 1 -24.14 -5.14 -5.36
N VAL A 2 -24.43 -6.30 -4.75
CA VAL A 2 -23.96 -7.63 -5.22
C VAL A 2 -24.44 -7.91 -6.64
N ASP A 3 -25.72 -7.69 -6.94
CA ASP A 3 -26.32 -7.94 -8.25
C ASP A 3 -25.61 -7.16 -9.38
N VAL A 4 -25.25 -5.93 -9.10
CA VAL A 4 -24.49 -5.09 -10.05
C VAL A 4 -23.12 -5.65 -10.38
N VAL A 5 -22.40 -6.15 -9.37
CA VAL A 5 -21.11 -6.79 -9.57
C VAL A 5 -21.29 -8.08 -10.37
N LEU A 6 -22.31 -8.85 -10.10
CA LEU A 6 -22.63 -10.07 -10.84
C LEU A 6 -22.98 -9.77 -12.30
N ASP A 7 -23.83 -8.75 -12.55
CA ASP A 7 -24.17 -8.33 -13.91
C ASP A 7 -22.93 -7.89 -14.72
N LEU A 8 -22.02 -7.12 -14.07
CA LEU A 8 -20.74 -6.72 -14.68
C LEU A 8 -19.85 -7.93 -14.99
N LEU A 9 -19.72 -8.86 -14.06
CA LEU A 9 -18.92 -10.08 -14.25
C LEU A 9 -19.50 -10.97 -15.35
N GLN A 10 -20.81 -11.13 -15.41
CA GLN A 10 -21.49 -11.88 -16.47
C GLN A 10 -21.29 -11.24 -17.83
N ALA A 11 -21.37 -9.92 -17.92
CA ALA A 11 -21.13 -9.22 -19.18
C ALA A 11 -19.68 -9.34 -19.67
N ILE A 12 -18.71 -9.35 -18.75
CA ILE A 12 -17.30 -9.60 -19.09
C ILE A 12 -17.12 -11.05 -19.54
N ALA A 13 -17.69 -12.01 -18.81
CA ALA A 13 -17.61 -13.42 -19.13
C ALA A 13 -18.24 -13.78 -20.49
N ALA A 14 -19.36 -13.14 -20.84
CA ALA A 14 -20.04 -13.33 -22.13
C ALA A 14 -19.17 -12.88 -23.34
N ARG A 15 -18.13 -12.10 -23.12
CA ARG A 15 -17.18 -11.62 -24.13
C ARG A 15 -15.86 -12.41 -24.15
N GLY A 16 -15.81 -13.58 -23.51
CA GLY A 16 -14.64 -14.44 -23.42
C GLY A 16 -13.58 -13.89 -22.44
N ASP A 17 -12.31 -13.99 -22.80
CA ASP A 17 -11.17 -13.60 -21.93
C ASP A 17 -10.92 -12.09 -21.84
N ALA A 18 -11.90 -11.28 -22.25
CA ALA A 18 -11.77 -9.82 -22.22
C ALA A 18 -11.64 -9.30 -20.78
N ARG A 19 -10.77 -8.32 -20.60
CA ARG A 19 -10.72 -7.56 -19.34
C ARG A 19 -11.69 -6.37 -19.42
N ALA A 20 -12.25 -5.94 -18.30
CA ALA A 20 -13.11 -4.76 -18.25
C ALA A 20 -12.44 -3.53 -18.88
N ALA A 21 -11.12 -3.36 -18.69
CA ALA A 21 -10.34 -2.29 -19.30
C ALA A 21 -10.25 -2.39 -20.83
N ASP A 22 -10.26 -3.60 -21.39
CA ASP A 22 -10.23 -3.84 -22.83
C ASP A 22 -11.60 -3.53 -23.44
N LEU A 23 -12.68 -3.94 -22.77
CA LEU A 23 -14.05 -3.59 -23.17
C LEU A 23 -14.25 -2.07 -23.15
N LEU A 24 -13.79 -1.39 -22.09
CA LEU A 24 -13.90 0.06 -21.98
C LEU A 24 -13.15 0.78 -23.12
N ARG A 25 -11.99 0.28 -23.52
CA ARG A 25 -11.21 0.85 -24.64
C ARG A 25 -11.84 0.61 -26.00
N ASN A 26 -12.43 -0.57 -26.20
CA ASN A 26 -12.93 -1.00 -27.51
C ASN A 26 -14.39 -0.58 -27.72
N GLU A 27 -15.23 -0.69 -26.70
CA GLU A 27 -16.69 -0.46 -26.75
C GLU A 27 -17.13 0.81 -25.99
N GLY A 28 -16.22 1.44 -25.24
CA GLY A 28 -16.51 2.61 -24.43
C GLY A 28 -17.41 2.29 -23.23
N LEU A 29 -17.92 3.33 -22.57
CA LEU A 29 -18.84 3.19 -21.44
C LEU A 29 -20.15 2.52 -21.82
N ALA A 30 -20.55 2.54 -23.10
CA ALA A 30 -21.77 1.94 -23.59
C ALA A 30 -21.82 0.43 -23.30
N ALA A 31 -20.66 -0.27 -23.29
CA ALA A 31 -20.56 -1.69 -22.93
C ALA A 31 -21.13 -2.00 -21.53
N PHE A 32 -21.14 -1.02 -20.65
CA PHE A 32 -21.54 -1.16 -19.24
C PHE A 32 -22.84 -0.40 -18.91
N GLN A 33 -23.23 0.62 -19.67
CA GLN A 33 -24.42 1.44 -19.41
C GLN A 33 -25.74 0.66 -19.52
N ASN A 34 -25.79 -0.34 -20.40
CA ASN A 34 -26.98 -1.16 -20.61
C ASN A 34 -27.11 -2.34 -19.64
N LEU A 35 -26.10 -2.57 -18.79
CA LEU A 35 -26.12 -3.63 -17.79
C LEU A 35 -26.86 -3.25 -16.53
N SER A 36 -27.37 -2.03 -16.44
CA SER A 36 -27.65 -1.55 -15.13
C SER A 36 -29.06 -1.01 -14.99
N ARG A 37 -29.70 -1.55 -14.04
CA ARG A 37 -30.53 -0.86 -13.08
C ARG A 37 -29.71 0.21 -12.30
N LEU A 38 -28.42 0.43 -12.64
CA LEU A 38 -27.57 1.48 -12.11
C LEU A 38 -27.94 2.80 -12.77
N ARG A 39 -28.54 3.68 -12.03
CA ARG A 39 -28.48 5.10 -12.35
C ARG A 39 -27.07 5.56 -12.06
N CYS A 40 -26.25 5.68 -13.10
CA CYS A 40 -24.98 6.37 -12.97
C CYS A 40 -25.29 7.86 -12.78
N ASP A 41 -25.19 8.34 -11.55
CA ASP A 41 -25.10 9.76 -11.30
C ASP A 41 -23.71 10.22 -11.79
N VAL A 42 -23.72 11.00 -12.86
CA VAL A 42 -22.49 11.58 -13.46
C VAL A 42 -21.91 12.72 -12.63
N SER A 43 -22.48 13.05 -11.49
CA SER A 43 -21.87 14.02 -10.58
C SER A 43 -20.53 13.46 -10.06
N ARG A 44 -19.43 14.11 -10.45
CA ARG A 44 -18.14 13.79 -9.86
C ARG A 44 -18.20 14.08 -8.37
N PRO A 45 -17.96 13.09 -7.50
CA PRO A 45 -17.83 13.37 -6.08
C PRO A 45 -16.80 14.48 -5.87
N GLN A 46 -17.14 15.49 -5.08
CA GLN A 46 -16.15 16.48 -4.68
C GLN A 46 -14.95 15.77 -4.03
N PRO A 47 -13.72 16.05 -4.47
CA PRO A 47 -12.54 15.48 -3.84
C PRO A 47 -12.54 15.85 -2.36
N ARG A 48 -12.63 14.84 -1.49
CA ARG A 48 -12.45 15.08 -0.05
C ARG A 48 -10.97 15.11 0.24
N PRO A 49 -10.47 16.04 1.08
CA PRO A 49 -9.10 16.00 1.55
C PRO A 49 -8.82 14.62 2.15
N ALA A 50 -7.70 14.03 1.80
CA ALA A 50 -7.27 12.79 2.41
C ALA A 50 -7.07 13.01 3.92
N ALA A 51 -7.90 12.38 4.73
CA ALA A 51 -7.73 12.43 6.18
C ALA A 51 -6.56 11.55 6.57
N GLU A 52 -5.71 12.04 7.49
CA GLU A 52 -4.69 11.18 8.10
C GLU A 52 -5.38 10.06 8.89
N ILE A 53 -5.06 8.81 8.56
CA ILE A 53 -5.68 7.62 9.15
C ILE A 53 -4.87 7.12 10.35
N ILE A 54 -3.55 7.28 10.32
CA ILE A 54 -2.64 6.72 11.32
C ILE A 54 -2.66 7.54 12.61
N GLY A 55 -2.60 6.84 13.75
CA GLY A 55 -2.64 7.43 15.08
C GLY A 55 -4.03 7.47 15.70
N LEU A 56 -4.16 8.22 16.79
CA LEU A 56 -5.41 8.34 17.54
C LEU A 56 -6.35 9.34 16.90
N ARG A 57 -7.62 8.94 16.77
CA ARG A 57 -8.71 9.77 16.22
C ARG A 57 -9.89 9.80 17.17
N PRO A 58 -10.35 10.98 17.63
CA PRO A 58 -11.59 11.07 18.40
C PRO A 58 -12.80 10.75 17.52
N LEU A 59 -13.76 10.04 18.10
CA LEU A 59 -15.03 9.66 17.44
C LEU A 59 -16.25 10.33 18.09
N GLY A 60 -16.07 11.05 19.17
CA GLY A 60 -17.13 11.54 20.07
C GLY A 60 -17.34 10.60 21.27
N ASP A 61 -18.14 11.05 22.27
CA ASP A 61 -18.51 10.29 23.48
C ASP A 61 -17.33 9.59 24.19
N ASP A 62 -16.20 10.27 24.31
CA ASP A 62 -14.94 9.75 24.87
C ASP A 62 -14.44 8.45 24.21
N ARG A 63 -14.82 8.23 22.94
CA ARG A 63 -14.38 7.10 22.14
C ARG A 63 -13.36 7.53 21.08
N PHE A 64 -12.45 6.60 20.79
CA PHE A 64 -11.35 6.78 19.86
C PHE A 64 -11.25 5.62 18.88
N ALA A 65 -10.74 5.92 17.70
CA ALA A 65 -10.15 4.95 16.80
C ALA A 65 -8.63 5.07 16.87
N LEU A 66 -7.94 3.94 16.85
CA LEU A 66 -6.51 3.86 16.59
C LEU A 66 -6.31 3.36 15.16
N GLY A 67 -5.71 4.19 14.32
CA GLY A 67 -5.26 3.78 12.99
C GLY A 67 -3.83 3.28 13.03
N VAL A 68 -3.60 2.10 12.47
CA VAL A 68 -2.28 1.51 12.32
C VAL A 68 -2.06 1.11 10.87
N ALA A 69 -0.85 1.31 10.32
CA ALA A 69 -0.54 0.84 8.97
C ALA A 69 0.35 -0.40 8.99
N LEU A 70 0.24 -1.18 7.92
CA LEU A 70 1.07 -2.34 7.69
C LEU A 70 2.34 -1.89 6.95
N ALA A 71 3.50 -2.12 7.54
CA ALA A 71 4.78 -1.84 6.90
C ALA A 71 4.84 -2.53 5.53
N PHE A 72 5.11 -1.74 4.47
CA PHE A 72 5.18 -2.22 3.09
C PHE A 72 3.89 -2.92 2.59
N GLY A 73 2.75 -2.65 3.25
CA GLY A 73 1.45 -3.24 2.91
C GLY A 73 1.30 -4.72 3.28
N HIS A 74 2.06 -5.21 4.26
CA HIS A 74 2.05 -6.61 4.67
C HIS A 74 2.19 -6.76 6.18
N ALA A 75 1.47 -7.73 6.73
CA ALA A 75 1.72 -8.28 8.06
C ALA A 75 1.52 -9.81 8.02
N ARG A 76 2.19 -10.50 8.91
CA ARG A 76 1.95 -11.94 9.13
C ARG A 76 0.58 -12.11 9.79
N ALA A 77 -0.09 -13.22 9.51
CA ALA A 77 -1.44 -13.49 10.02
C ALA A 77 -1.49 -13.58 11.56
N ASP A 78 -0.44 -14.15 12.17
CA ASP A 78 -0.32 -14.24 13.63
C ASP A 78 -0.21 -12.85 14.28
N LEU A 79 0.59 -11.93 13.70
CA LEU A 79 0.70 -10.55 14.21
C LEU A 79 -0.61 -9.77 14.06
N LEU A 80 -1.35 -9.98 12.99
CA LEU A 80 -2.69 -9.40 12.83
C LEU A 80 -3.68 -9.96 13.85
N ALA A 81 -3.61 -11.26 14.13
CA ALA A 81 -4.43 -11.91 15.16
C ALA A 81 -4.07 -11.40 16.55
N ASP A 82 -2.77 -11.20 16.84
CA ASP A 82 -2.31 -10.62 18.12
C ASP A 82 -2.81 -9.19 18.29
N LEU A 83 -2.70 -8.36 17.25
CA LEU A 83 -3.23 -7.00 17.24
C LEU A 83 -4.76 -6.99 17.49
N ALA A 84 -5.51 -7.85 16.80
CA ALA A 84 -6.95 -7.92 16.94
C ALA A 84 -7.36 -8.37 18.35
N ARG A 85 -6.67 -9.36 18.94
CA ARG A 85 -6.89 -9.79 20.33
C ARG A 85 -6.55 -8.68 21.33
N ALA A 86 -5.43 -8.01 21.16
CA ALA A 86 -5.03 -6.89 21.99
C ALA A 86 -6.05 -5.75 21.95
N ALA A 87 -6.59 -5.46 20.78
CA ALA A 87 -7.63 -4.46 20.58
C ALA A 87 -8.95 -4.85 21.26
N ALA A 88 -9.40 -6.09 21.08
CA ALA A 88 -10.63 -6.60 21.70
C ALA A 88 -10.53 -6.57 23.24
N ASN A 89 -9.39 -7.01 23.80
CA ASN A 89 -9.15 -7.00 25.26
C ASN A 89 -9.14 -5.58 25.86
N ARG A 90 -8.99 -4.54 25.04
CA ARG A 90 -9.04 -3.12 25.41
C ARG A 90 -10.35 -2.43 25.01
N GLY A 91 -11.36 -3.21 24.62
CA GLY A 91 -12.70 -2.72 24.33
C GLY A 91 -12.90 -2.17 22.92
N ALA A 92 -12.02 -2.46 21.99
CA ALA A 92 -12.31 -2.19 20.58
C ALA A 92 -13.50 -3.05 20.14
N SER A 93 -14.51 -2.41 19.57
CA SER A 93 -15.73 -3.07 19.09
C SER A 93 -15.64 -3.49 17.63
N ILE A 94 -14.77 -2.85 16.86
CA ILE A 94 -14.63 -3.06 15.40
C ILE A 94 -13.16 -3.00 15.00
N VAL A 95 -12.75 -3.96 14.16
CA VAL A 95 -11.51 -3.91 13.39
C VAL A 95 -11.88 -3.74 11.92
N ARG A 96 -11.43 -2.65 11.29
CA ARG A 96 -11.83 -2.30 9.92
C ARG A 96 -10.61 -2.03 9.04
N PRO A 97 -10.47 -2.69 7.88
CA PRO A 97 -9.51 -2.26 6.85
C PRO A 97 -9.79 -0.82 6.41
N ALA A 98 -8.75 -0.07 6.14
CA ALA A 98 -8.80 1.32 5.72
C ALA A 98 -7.88 1.56 4.51
N PRO A 99 -8.03 2.68 3.77
CA PRO A 99 -7.08 3.07 2.74
C PRO A 99 -5.64 3.12 3.26
N ASP A 100 -4.68 3.23 2.35
CA ASP A 100 -3.24 3.36 2.64
C ASP A 100 -2.64 2.19 3.42
N ARG A 101 -3.20 0.98 3.20
CA ARG A 101 -2.71 -0.26 3.83
C ARG A 101 -2.82 -0.21 5.35
N ALA A 102 -3.88 0.39 5.83
CA ALA A 102 -4.13 0.62 7.24
C ALA A 102 -5.29 -0.24 7.78
N VAL A 103 -5.33 -0.34 9.11
CA VAL A 103 -6.41 -0.95 9.88
C VAL A 103 -6.84 0.04 10.96
N LEU A 104 -8.14 0.22 11.13
CA LEU A 104 -8.73 1.00 12.21
C LEU A 104 -9.25 0.08 13.32
N LEU A 105 -8.84 0.36 14.55
CA LEU A 105 -9.29 -0.30 15.78
C LEU A 105 -10.21 0.69 16.48
N ILE A 106 -11.52 0.43 16.48
CA ILE A 106 -12.57 1.41 16.77
C ILE A 106 -13.26 1.11 18.09
N GLY A 107 -13.63 2.15 18.84
CA GLY A 107 -14.44 2.05 20.06
C GLY A 107 -13.62 2.08 21.36
N LEU A 108 -12.34 2.36 21.28
CA LEU A 108 -11.42 2.40 22.42
C LEU A 108 -11.66 3.63 23.32
N ARG A 109 -11.35 3.51 24.60
CA ARG A 109 -11.10 4.68 25.47
C ARG A 109 -9.71 5.22 25.19
N ARG A 110 -9.47 6.50 25.47
CA ARG A 110 -8.18 7.14 25.15
C ARG A 110 -6.98 6.43 25.78
N ALA A 111 -7.05 6.06 27.05
CA ALA A 111 -5.96 5.37 27.75
C ALA A 111 -5.63 4.01 27.11
N ASP A 112 -6.68 3.25 26.74
CA ASP A 112 -6.56 1.97 26.08
C ASP A 112 -5.98 2.11 24.67
N ALA A 113 -6.38 3.13 23.92
CA ALA A 113 -5.86 3.42 22.60
C ALA A 113 -4.36 3.76 22.63
N VAL A 114 -3.92 4.56 23.61
CA VAL A 114 -2.49 4.87 23.82
C VAL A 114 -1.68 3.62 24.15
N THR A 115 -2.20 2.78 25.01
CA THR A 115 -1.54 1.52 25.39
C THR A 115 -1.47 0.56 24.20
N LEU A 116 -2.57 0.44 23.46
CA LEU A 116 -2.64 -0.40 22.25
C LEU A 116 -1.69 0.10 21.15
N ALA A 117 -1.52 1.43 21.00
CA ALA A 117 -0.57 1.98 20.04
C ALA A 117 0.87 1.53 20.33
N ARG A 118 1.29 1.53 21.60
CA ARG A 118 2.62 1.03 21.99
C ARG A 118 2.79 -0.46 21.75
N GLU A 119 1.73 -1.23 21.92
CA GLU A 119 1.73 -2.68 21.65
C GLU A 119 1.78 -2.96 20.16
N ALA A 120 1.00 -2.24 19.36
CA ALA A 120 1.03 -2.32 17.91
C ALA A 120 2.40 -1.95 17.33
N ASP A 121 3.06 -0.93 17.87
CA ASP A 121 4.43 -0.55 17.48
C ASP A 121 5.43 -1.69 17.77
N ARG A 122 5.36 -2.32 18.94
CA ARG A 122 6.19 -3.49 19.28
C ARG A 122 5.92 -4.71 18.38
N LEU A 123 4.71 -4.84 17.85
CA LEU A 123 4.35 -5.86 16.86
C LEU A 123 4.82 -5.48 15.44
N GLY A 124 5.42 -4.30 15.26
CA GLY A 124 5.97 -3.84 13.98
C GLY A 124 5.00 -3.07 13.10
N PHE A 125 3.78 -2.77 13.58
CA PHE A 125 2.86 -1.90 12.87
C PHE A 125 3.32 -0.43 12.93
N ILE A 126 2.91 0.33 11.95
CA ILE A 126 3.16 1.78 11.92
C ILE A 126 2.03 2.47 12.68
N VAL A 127 2.38 3.22 13.71
CA VAL A 127 1.43 3.90 14.61
C VAL A 127 1.56 5.43 14.56
N ARG A 128 2.53 5.95 13.80
CA ARG A 128 2.78 7.39 13.64
C ARG A 128 2.70 7.79 12.18
N ALA A 129 2.17 8.99 11.95
CA ALA A 129 2.01 9.53 10.61
C ALA A 129 3.35 9.86 9.91
N ASP A 130 4.38 10.18 10.69
CA ASP A 130 5.72 10.55 10.24
C ASP A 130 6.69 9.35 10.08
N ASP A 131 6.20 8.12 10.22
CA ASP A 131 7.04 6.92 10.09
C ASP A 131 7.57 6.77 8.66
N PRO A 132 8.90 6.70 8.44
CA PRO A 132 9.51 6.64 7.11
C PRO A 132 9.10 5.40 6.30
N ARG A 133 8.68 4.31 6.95
CA ARG A 133 8.18 3.12 6.27
C ARG A 133 6.91 3.38 5.43
N ARG A 134 6.19 4.45 5.71
CA ARG A 134 5.01 4.87 4.93
C ARG A 134 5.35 5.33 3.52
N HIS A 135 6.54 5.85 3.33
CA HIS A 135 7.02 6.36 2.04
C HIS A 135 7.61 5.29 1.14
N ILE A 136 7.61 4.04 1.60
CA ILE A 136 8.09 2.89 0.84
C ILE A 136 6.92 1.96 0.52
N VAL A 137 6.83 1.55 -0.74
CA VAL A 137 5.95 0.46 -1.16
C VAL A 137 6.77 -0.70 -1.68
N ALA A 138 6.39 -1.93 -1.33
CA ALA A 138 7.04 -3.12 -1.82
C ALA A 138 6.01 -4.19 -2.19
N CYS A 139 6.24 -4.86 -3.31
CA CYS A 139 5.49 -6.07 -3.65
C CYS A 139 6.01 -7.28 -2.86
N PRO A 140 5.34 -8.44 -2.89
CA PRO A 140 5.83 -9.63 -2.18
C PRO A 140 7.29 -9.99 -2.50
N GLY A 141 7.69 -9.94 -3.77
CA GLY A 141 9.02 -10.38 -4.17
C GLY A 141 9.29 -11.85 -3.86
N ARG A 142 10.56 -12.27 -3.95
CA ARG A 142 10.98 -13.63 -3.51
C ARG A 142 10.89 -13.75 -1.98
N PRO A 143 10.63 -14.95 -1.47
CA PRO A 143 10.26 -16.19 -2.17
C PRO A 143 8.75 -16.26 -2.48
N ALA A 144 7.92 -15.32 -1.99
CA ALA A 144 6.47 -15.39 -2.05
C ALA A 144 5.88 -15.20 -3.46
N CYS A 145 6.65 -14.62 -4.39
CA CYS A 145 6.22 -14.40 -5.76
C CYS A 145 7.15 -15.11 -6.76
N GLY A 146 6.60 -16.04 -7.53
CA GLY A 146 7.38 -16.79 -8.55
C GLY A 146 7.94 -15.93 -9.69
N SER A 147 7.37 -14.73 -9.92
CA SER A 147 7.93 -13.77 -10.90
C SER A 147 8.95 -12.81 -10.25
N GLY A 148 9.13 -12.85 -8.92
CA GLY A 148 10.07 -11.99 -8.22
C GLY A 148 11.51 -12.43 -8.44
N LEU A 149 12.41 -11.50 -8.75
CA LEU A 149 13.85 -11.74 -8.90
C LEU A 149 14.63 -11.29 -7.66
N ILE A 150 14.04 -10.42 -6.83
CA ILE A 150 14.60 -9.95 -5.56
C ILE A 150 13.60 -10.10 -4.42
N ALA A 151 14.08 -10.11 -3.18
CA ALA A 151 13.29 -10.17 -1.95
C ALA A 151 12.82 -8.76 -1.57
N SER A 152 11.82 -8.22 -2.28
CA SER A 152 11.44 -6.81 -2.24
C SER A 152 11.12 -6.29 -0.84
N ARG A 153 10.39 -7.06 -0.01
CA ARG A 153 10.04 -6.63 1.36
C ARG A 153 11.24 -6.63 2.30
N ALA A 154 12.14 -7.60 2.14
CA ALA A 154 13.36 -7.64 2.94
C ALA A 154 14.28 -6.45 2.60
N LEU A 155 14.41 -6.12 1.31
CA LEU A 155 15.16 -4.93 0.87
C LEU A 155 14.50 -3.64 1.34
N ALA A 156 13.16 -3.53 1.25
CA ALA A 156 12.43 -2.39 1.77
C ALA A 156 12.67 -2.18 3.28
N ALA A 157 12.72 -3.25 4.06
CA ALA A 157 13.02 -3.18 5.49
C ALA A 157 14.44 -2.68 5.78
N GLN A 158 15.43 -3.05 4.96
CA GLN A 158 16.81 -2.60 5.11
C GLN A 158 16.99 -1.10 4.88
N ILE A 159 16.21 -0.51 3.98
CA ILE A 159 16.30 0.92 3.63
C ILE A 159 15.26 1.78 4.35
N ALA A 160 14.42 1.17 5.19
CA ALA A 160 13.25 1.85 5.77
C ALA A 160 13.62 3.08 6.60
N GLY A 161 14.68 3.00 7.38
CA GLY A 161 15.16 4.13 8.21
C GLY A 161 15.81 5.27 7.43
N LEU A 162 16.14 5.02 6.15
CA LEU A 162 16.83 5.97 5.28
C LEU A 162 15.88 6.70 4.32
N ALA A 163 14.66 6.17 4.14
CA ALA A 163 13.70 6.72 3.19
C ALA A 163 12.93 7.89 3.79
N HIS A 164 12.82 8.95 3.03
CA HIS A 164 12.06 10.16 3.38
C HIS A 164 11.32 10.70 2.18
N SER A 165 10.18 11.36 2.41
CA SER A 165 9.43 12.06 1.38
C SER A 165 8.91 13.40 1.93
N PRO A 166 9.54 14.51 1.60
CA PRO A 166 9.10 15.85 2.00
C PRO A 166 7.66 16.16 1.55
N SER A 167 7.26 15.62 0.40
CA SER A 167 5.91 15.77 -0.16
C SER A 167 4.87 14.83 0.43
N GLY A 168 5.25 13.91 1.34
CA GLY A 168 4.35 12.91 1.94
C GLY A 168 3.91 11.79 1.01
N GLY A 169 4.40 11.75 -0.23
CA GLY A 169 4.09 10.71 -1.22
C GLY A 169 4.95 9.45 -1.11
N ILE A 170 4.87 8.59 -2.12
CA ILE A 170 5.73 7.41 -2.23
C ILE A 170 7.11 7.84 -2.73
N ALA A 171 8.10 7.78 -1.85
CA ALA A 171 9.49 8.07 -2.19
C ALA A 171 10.16 6.88 -2.89
N VAL A 172 9.94 5.67 -2.38
CA VAL A 172 10.62 4.47 -2.86
C VAL A 172 9.62 3.36 -3.20
N HIS A 173 9.76 2.82 -4.40
CA HIS A 173 9.05 1.62 -4.84
C HIS A 173 10.04 0.47 -4.99
N VAL A 174 9.90 -0.60 -4.21
CA VAL A 174 10.70 -1.82 -4.32
C VAL A 174 9.88 -2.90 -5.02
N SER A 175 10.19 -3.17 -6.27
CA SER A 175 9.48 -4.14 -7.12
C SER A 175 10.29 -5.39 -7.37
N GLY A 176 9.73 -6.55 -7.13
CA GLY A 176 10.37 -7.84 -7.38
C GLY A 176 10.67 -8.12 -8.84
N CYS A 177 9.98 -7.45 -9.76
CA CYS A 177 10.15 -7.57 -11.21
C CYS A 177 9.50 -6.38 -11.92
N ARG A 178 9.59 -6.31 -13.25
CA ARG A 178 9.07 -5.21 -14.08
C ARG A 178 7.54 -5.05 -14.08
N LYS A 179 6.77 -5.95 -13.43
CA LYS A 179 5.29 -5.83 -13.38
C LYS A 179 4.82 -4.61 -12.58
N GLY A 180 5.56 -4.18 -11.55
CA GLY A 180 5.24 -3.01 -10.75
C GLY A 180 3.93 -3.12 -9.95
N CYS A 181 3.61 -4.31 -9.41
CA CYS A 181 2.28 -4.61 -8.85
C CYS A 181 1.92 -3.76 -7.62
N ALA A 182 2.91 -3.34 -6.82
CA ALA A 182 2.67 -2.56 -5.61
C ALA A 182 2.44 -1.07 -5.90
N HIS A 183 3.05 -0.55 -6.97
CA HIS A 183 2.91 0.83 -7.40
C HIS A 183 3.11 0.92 -8.92
N PRO A 184 2.03 1.04 -9.70
CA PRO A 184 2.14 1.07 -11.17
C PRO A 184 2.67 2.40 -11.70
N GLY A 185 2.61 3.46 -10.90
CA GLY A 185 3.08 4.81 -11.24
C GLY A 185 4.59 4.99 -11.09
N ALA A 186 5.06 6.21 -11.34
CA ALA A 186 6.42 6.62 -11.05
C ALA A 186 6.59 6.90 -9.55
N ALA A 187 7.77 6.56 -9.01
CA ALA A 187 8.23 6.98 -7.69
C ALA A 187 9.52 7.78 -7.85
N ALA A 188 9.93 8.53 -6.83
CA ALA A 188 11.20 9.26 -6.87
C ALA A 188 12.37 8.27 -7.09
N LEU A 189 12.31 7.11 -6.43
CA LEU A 189 13.21 5.98 -6.68
C LEU A 189 12.42 4.68 -6.84
N THR A 190 12.65 3.94 -7.93
CA THR A 190 12.18 2.56 -8.07
C THR A 190 13.37 1.60 -8.11
N ILE A 191 13.37 0.64 -7.21
CA ILE A 191 14.31 -0.47 -7.17
C ILE A 191 13.58 -1.68 -7.77
N VAL A 192 14.03 -2.16 -8.92
CA VAL A 192 13.36 -3.23 -9.66
C VAL A 192 14.25 -4.47 -9.77
N GLY A 193 13.69 -5.63 -9.45
CA GLY A 193 14.37 -6.92 -9.62
C GLY A 193 14.59 -7.24 -11.09
N THR A 194 15.84 -7.52 -11.44
CA THR A 194 16.30 -7.94 -12.76
C THR A 194 17.22 -9.14 -12.64
N GLU A 195 17.56 -9.79 -13.73
CA GLU A 195 18.57 -10.87 -13.76
C GLU A 195 19.97 -10.38 -13.36
N ARG A 196 20.22 -9.07 -13.47
CA ARG A 196 21.47 -8.40 -13.08
C ARG A 196 21.46 -7.90 -11.63
N GLY A 197 20.46 -8.23 -10.82
CA GLY A 197 20.27 -7.73 -9.45
C GLY A 197 19.21 -6.63 -9.37
N CYS A 198 19.42 -5.64 -8.52
CA CYS A 198 18.55 -4.49 -8.33
C CYS A 198 18.80 -3.43 -9.41
N GLY A 199 17.87 -3.26 -10.35
CA GLY A 199 17.90 -2.15 -11.28
C GLY A 199 17.39 -0.87 -10.60
N ILE A 200 18.05 0.25 -10.81
CA ILE A 200 17.73 1.56 -10.24
C ILE A 200 17.07 2.43 -11.30
N VAL A 201 15.91 2.96 -10.96
CA VAL A 201 15.14 3.84 -11.84
C VAL A 201 14.76 5.11 -11.06
N HIS A 202 15.27 6.25 -11.51
CA HIS A 202 14.93 7.55 -10.94
C HIS A 202 13.68 8.12 -11.60
N HIS A 203 12.76 8.69 -10.78
CA HIS A 203 11.52 9.35 -11.22
C HIS A 203 10.70 8.51 -12.22
N GLY A 204 10.67 7.19 -12.02
CA GLY A 204 10.09 6.25 -12.96
C GLY A 204 9.42 5.05 -12.32
N SER A 205 8.70 4.29 -13.15
CA SER A 205 8.04 3.06 -12.74
C SER A 205 8.95 1.83 -12.90
N ALA A 206 8.54 0.69 -12.35
CA ALA A 206 9.26 -0.59 -12.49
C ALA A 206 9.39 -1.07 -13.96
N ARG A 207 8.69 -0.45 -14.89
CA ARG A 207 8.74 -0.79 -16.33
C ARG A 207 9.80 0.02 -17.09
N ALA A 208 10.26 1.12 -16.52
CA ALA A 208 11.29 1.94 -17.12
C ALA A 208 12.64 1.22 -17.18
N ALA A 209 13.52 1.66 -18.03
CA ALA A 209 14.87 1.13 -18.12
C ALA A 209 15.70 1.60 -16.91
N PRO A 210 16.38 0.67 -16.20
CA PRO A 210 17.28 1.06 -15.13
C PRO A 210 18.48 1.87 -15.63
N THR A 211 18.85 2.89 -14.87
CA THR A 211 20.07 3.70 -15.11
C THR A 211 21.31 3.11 -14.49
N ALA A 212 21.14 2.25 -13.47
CA ALA A 212 22.25 1.55 -12.79
C ALA A 212 21.76 0.19 -12.27
N TYR A 213 22.72 -0.64 -11.86
CA TYR A 213 22.46 -1.93 -11.24
C TYR A 213 23.29 -2.07 -9.98
N VAL A 214 22.66 -2.57 -8.90
CA VAL A 214 23.28 -2.80 -7.59
C VAL A 214 23.04 -4.24 -7.16
N ASN A 215 24.01 -4.85 -6.51
CA ASN A 215 23.80 -6.16 -5.89
C ASN A 215 22.76 -6.03 -4.76
N PRO A 216 21.75 -6.92 -4.67
CA PRO A 216 20.80 -6.89 -3.57
C PRO A 216 21.43 -6.86 -2.16
N ALA A 217 22.58 -7.49 -1.97
CA ALA A 217 23.31 -7.48 -0.70
C ALA A 217 23.85 -6.09 -0.32
N ASP A 218 24.14 -5.26 -1.31
CA ASP A 218 24.79 -3.96 -1.11
C ASP A 218 23.78 -2.79 -1.12
N ILE A 219 22.48 -3.07 -1.33
CA ILE A 219 21.48 -2.00 -1.54
C ILE A 219 21.41 -1.02 -0.35
N ALA A 220 21.53 -1.51 0.88
CA ALA A 220 21.44 -0.67 2.07
C ALA A 220 22.64 0.29 2.18
N SER A 221 23.86 -0.20 1.91
CA SER A 221 25.09 0.62 1.91
C SER A 221 25.15 1.59 0.73
N GLU A 222 24.54 1.21 -0.39
CA GLU A 222 24.52 2.00 -1.62
C GLU A 222 23.32 2.96 -1.70
N PHE A 223 22.33 2.81 -0.81
CA PHE A 223 21.07 3.52 -0.90
C PHE A 223 21.26 5.03 -0.95
N ALA A 224 22.06 5.61 -0.06
CA ALA A 224 22.34 7.04 -0.03
C ALA A 224 22.99 7.57 -1.34
N ARG A 225 23.70 6.70 -2.05
CA ARG A 225 24.35 7.03 -3.34
C ARG A 225 23.39 6.91 -4.52
N VAL A 226 22.46 5.96 -4.48
CA VAL A 226 21.56 5.69 -5.60
C VAL A 226 20.19 6.39 -5.47
N ALA A 227 19.83 6.84 -4.27
CA ALA A 227 18.58 7.56 -4.02
C ALA A 227 18.74 9.05 -4.34
N PRO A 228 17.73 9.69 -4.95
CA PRO A 228 17.71 11.14 -5.06
C PRO A 228 17.56 11.78 -3.68
N SER A 229 17.96 13.05 -3.54
CA SER A 229 17.88 13.81 -2.29
C SER A 229 16.48 13.86 -1.69
N GLU A 230 15.46 13.74 -2.53
CA GLU A 230 14.05 13.68 -2.11
C GLU A 230 13.67 12.36 -1.40
N ALA A 231 14.45 11.29 -1.59
CA ALA A 231 14.18 9.97 -1.03
C ALA A 231 15.05 9.63 0.19
N VAL A 232 16.04 10.45 0.53
CA VAL A 232 16.99 10.26 1.63
C VAL A 232 17.00 11.47 2.54
N HIS A 233 16.95 11.26 3.84
CA HIS A 233 17.30 12.28 4.83
C HIS A 233 18.82 12.41 4.91
N ALA A 234 19.30 13.62 4.78
CA ALA A 234 20.65 13.98 5.15
C ALA A 234 20.79 14.08 6.68
#